data_60edd28e34b01fe88b0243a533555890
#
_entry.id   60edd28e34b01fe88b0243a533555890
#
_cell.length_a   1.000
_cell.length_b   1.000
_cell.length_c   1.000
_cell.angle_alpha   90.00
_cell.angle_beta   90.00
_cell.angle_gamma   90.00
#
_symmetry.space_group_name_H-M   'P 1'
#
loop_
_entity.id
_entity.type
_entity.pdbx_description
1 polymer ?
#
loop_
_entity_poly.entity_id
_entity_poly.type
_entity_poly.pdbx_seq_one_letter_code
_entity_poly.pdbx_strand_id
1 'polypeptide(L)'
;MLSFVSATFALLSCFIAITASPAPAPAAAKALAGPSGFNITSLGVNGSGCPPGSTYYVINEDKSAVTVTFSQYYAEAGPSIPASANRKNCQLTVGVRVPAGFSFGIANVDYRGYYQLDSKVTAAQQSIYYFQGQLQQATARSSLVGPVNGAYYTYRDTFDLFTTVLSPCGANTVLNIQSDIRTNNANNKKGSGYIATDSIDTSLKQIFNLHWQTCR
;
A
#
# COMPACT_ATOMS: atom_id res chain seq x y z
N MET A 1 -66.59 54.51 -5.01
CA MET A 1 -66.15 53.31 -5.80
C MET A 1 -64.70 53.55 -6.18
N LEU A 2 -63.79 53.01 -5.39
CA LEU A 2 -62.33 53.06 -5.68
C LEU A 2 -61.92 51.69 -6.24
N SER A 3 -61.43 51.72 -7.49
CA SER A 3 -60.82 50.53 -8.13
C SER A 3 -59.34 50.46 -7.76
N PHE A 4 -58.95 49.41 -7.13
CA PHE A 4 -57.52 49.04 -6.90
C PHE A 4 -57.01 48.25 -8.10
N VAL A 5 -55.96 48.75 -8.76
CA VAL A 5 -55.22 48.08 -9.81
C VAL A 5 -54.00 47.39 -9.12
N SER A 6 -54.03 46.08 -9.07
CA SER A 6 -52.87 45.27 -8.59
C SER A 6 -51.89 45.09 -9.74
N ALA A 7 -50.68 45.62 -9.58
CA ALA A 7 -49.54 45.33 -10.46
C ALA A 7 -48.73 44.15 -9.90
N THR A 8 -48.76 43.02 -10.59
CA THR A 8 -47.89 41.85 -10.29
C THR A 8 -46.55 42.02 -10.98
N PHE A 9 -45.52 42.21 -10.17
CA PHE A 9 -44.12 42.16 -10.63
C PHE A 9 -43.67 40.70 -10.72
N ALA A 10 -43.43 40.19 -11.91
CA ALA A 10 -42.78 38.90 -12.16
C ALA A 10 -41.27 39.08 -12.10
N LEU A 11 -40.64 38.56 -11.05
CA LEU A 11 -39.18 38.43 -10.92
C LEU A 11 -38.69 37.25 -11.74
N LEU A 12 -38.06 37.55 -12.88
CA LEU A 12 -37.40 36.54 -13.72
C LEU A 12 -36.02 36.20 -13.12
N SER A 13 -35.91 35.10 -12.36
CA SER A 13 -34.66 34.60 -11.81
C SER A 13 -33.88 33.90 -12.89
N CYS A 14 -32.81 34.52 -13.40
CA CYS A 14 -31.88 33.92 -14.34
C CYS A 14 -30.89 33.00 -13.57
N PHE A 15 -31.11 31.69 -13.60
CA PHE A 15 -30.15 30.73 -13.08
C PHE A 15 -29.01 30.53 -14.08
N ILE A 16 -27.84 31.08 -13.77
CA ILE A 16 -26.58 30.76 -14.50
C ILE A 16 -26.09 29.40 -14.01
N ALA A 17 -26.25 28.35 -14.80
CA ALA A 17 -25.67 27.06 -14.56
C ALA A 17 -24.15 27.15 -14.83
N ILE A 18 -23.35 27.16 -13.77
CA ILE A 18 -21.89 27.06 -13.85
C ILE A 18 -21.58 25.58 -14.09
N THR A 19 -21.26 25.20 -15.33
CA THR A 19 -20.73 23.90 -15.66
C THR A 19 -19.25 23.85 -15.21
N ALA A 20 -18.99 23.23 -14.07
CA ALA A 20 -17.63 22.93 -13.66
C ALA A 20 -17.03 21.88 -14.61
N SER A 21 -16.09 22.27 -15.45
CA SER A 21 -15.26 21.31 -16.20
C SER A 21 -14.47 20.45 -15.22
N PRO A 22 -14.48 19.11 -15.36
CA PRO A 22 -13.63 18.28 -14.54
C PRO A 22 -12.16 18.64 -14.81
N ALA A 23 -11.42 18.97 -13.75
CA ALA A 23 -9.98 19.19 -13.85
C ALA A 23 -9.32 17.91 -14.40
N PRO A 24 -8.35 18.02 -15.33
CA PRO A 24 -7.63 16.85 -15.82
C PRO A 24 -6.95 16.16 -14.63
N ALA A 25 -7.20 14.85 -14.49
CA ALA A 25 -6.50 14.05 -13.49
C ALA A 25 -4.98 14.20 -13.70
N PRO A 26 -4.20 14.38 -12.62
CA PRO A 26 -2.76 14.48 -12.74
C PRO A 26 -2.23 13.24 -13.49
N ALA A 27 -1.52 13.46 -14.59
CA ALA A 27 -0.91 12.39 -15.34
C ALA A 27 -0.01 11.59 -14.38
N ALA A 28 -0.25 10.28 -14.28
CA ALA A 28 0.58 9.40 -13.48
C ALA A 28 2.03 9.56 -13.93
N ALA A 29 2.90 10.02 -13.04
CA ALA A 29 4.31 10.19 -13.34
C ALA A 29 4.84 8.82 -13.82
N LYS A 30 5.30 8.78 -15.07
CA LYS A 30 5.87 7.57 -15.67
C LYS A 30 7.09 7.19 -14.84
N ALA A 31 7.07 6.02 -14.21
CA ALA A 31 8.23 5.53 -13.48
C ALA A 31 9.43 5.52 -14.43
N LEU A 32 10.50 6.21 -14.06
CA LEU A 32 11.72 6.18 -14.82
C LEU A 32 12.32 4.77 -14.75
N ALA A 33 12.76 4.24 -15.88
CA ALA A 33 13.48 2.98 -15.91
C ALA A 33 14.68 3.03 -14.96
N GLY A 34 14.92 1.96 -14.20
CA GLY A 34 16.04 1.91 -13.27
C GLY A 34 17.39 2.05 -14.01
N PRO A 35 18.36 2.78 -13.43
CA PRO A 35 19.65 2.98 -14.05
C PRO A 35 20.40 1.66 -14.25
N SER A 36 21.22 1.60 -15.30
CA SER A 36 22.13 0.47 -15.49
C SER A 36 23.07 0.36 -14.28
N GLY A 37 23.33 -0.88 -13.81
CA GLY A 37 24.18 -1.11 -12.64
C GLY A 37 23.43 -1.18 -11.30
N PHE A 38 22.14 -0.87 -11.23
CA PHE A 38 21.32 -1.23 -10.07
C PHE A 38 21.19 -2.75 -9.92
N ASN A 39 21.36 -3.24 -8.72
CA ASN A 39 21.22 -4.65 -8.42
C ASN A 39 20.81 -4.88 -6.96
N ILE A 40 19.96 -5.87 -6.73
CA ILE A 40 19.73 -6.43 -5.38
C ILE A 40 20.87 -7.41 -5.11
N THR A 41 21.62 -7.15 -4.05
CA THR A 41 22.82 -7.93 -3.68
C THR A 41 22.51 -8.99 -2.65
N SER A 42 21.47 -8.78 -1.84
CA SER A 42 21.03 -9.75 -0.82
C SER A 42 19.57 -9.54 -0.47
N LEU A 43 18.91 -10.60 -0.02
CA LEU A 43 17.57 -10.57 0.57
C LEU A 43 17.58 -11.37 1.86
N GLY A 44 17.37 -10.70 2.98
CA GLY A 44 17.08 -11.31 4.28
C GLY A 44 15.58 -11.29 4.53
N VAL A 45 15.05 -12.37 5.10
CA VAL A 45 13.62 -12.49 5.43
C VAL A 45 13.51 -13.01 6.87
N ASN A 46 12.70 -12.34 7.70
CA ASN A 46 12.47 -12.74 9.08
C ASN A 46 11.06 -12.30 9.53
N GLY A 47 10.36 -13.19 10.21
CA GLY A 47 9.06 -12.87 10.78
C GLY A 47 8.11 -14.05 10.83
N SER A 48 7.07 -13.91 11.63
CA SER A 48 6.05 -14.95 11.82
C SER A 48 5.13 -15.16 10.61
N GLY A 49 5.14 -14.23 9.65
CA GLY A 49 4.37 -14.30 8.40
C GLY A 49 5.22 -14.71 7.20
N CYS A 50 6.52 -14.82 7.36
CA CYS A 50 7.45 -15.20 6.29
C CYS A 50 8.58 -16.07 6.81
N PRO A 51 8.28 -17.29 7.27
CA PRO A 51 9.30 -18.23 7.68
C PRO A 51 10.26 -18.56 6.52
N PRO A 52 11.46 -19.05 6.78
CA PRO A 52 12.44 -19.39 5.75
C PRO A 52 11.83 -20.25 4.63
N GLY A 53 12.07 -19.87 3.37
CA GLY A 53 11.56 -20.56 2.19
C GLY A 53 10.11 -20.21 1.78
N SER A 54 9.42 -19.33 2.52
CA SER A 54 8.04 -18.92 2.21
C SER A 54 7.93 -17.62 1.40
N THR A 55 9.06 -17.04 1.01
CA THR A 55 9.09 -15.74 0.32
C THR A 55 9.92 -15.84 -0.96
N TYR A 56 9.39 -15.30 -2.04
CA TYR A 56 10.05 -15.21 -3.33
C TYR A 56 9.95 -13.79 -3.87
N TYR A 57 10.95 -13.30 -4.59
CA TYR A 57 10.91 -11.98 -5.21
C TYR A 57 11.33 -12.00 -6.67
N VAL A 58 10.79 -11.07 -7.45
CA VAL A 58 11.13 -10.81 -8.85
C VAL A 58 11.32 -9.32 -9.04
N ILE A 59 12.40 -8.93 -9.70
CA ILE A 59 12.62 -7.57 -10.21
C ILE A 59 12.17 -7.57 -11.67
N ASN A 60 11.39 -6.57 -12.07
CA ASN A 60 11.02 -6.39 -13.47
C ASN A 60 12.24 -5.98 -14.34
N GLU A 61 12.13 -6.17 -15.65
CA GLU A 61 13.25 -5.97 -16.59
C GLU A 61 13.80 -4.54 -16.57
N ASP A 62 12.93 -3.53 -16.46
CA ASP A 62 13.29 -2.12 -16.40
C ASP A 62 13.71 -1.64 -15.00
N LYS A 63 13.75 -2.56 -14.02
CA LYS A 63 14.14 -2.29 -12.62
C LYS A 63 13.31 -1.19 -11.92
N SER A 64 12.11 -0.95 -12.40
CA SER A 64 11.19 0.02 -11.82
C SER A 64 10.32 -0.56 -10.71
N ALA A 65 10.25 -1.89 -10.57
CA ALA A 65 9.46 -2.55 -9.54
C ALA A 65 10.08 -3.84 -9.03
N VAL A 66 9.81 -4.12 -7.75
CA VAL A 66 10.11 -5.39 -7.09
C VAL A 66 8.79 -6.01 -6.65
N THR A 67 8.53 -7.23 -7.09
CA THR A 67 7.37 -8.02 -6.65
C THR A 67 7.83 -9.04 -5.62
N VAL A 68 7.21 -9.04 -4.45
CA VAL A 68 7.44 -10.03 -3.40
C VAL A 68 6.18 -10.87 -3.24
N THR A 69 6.36 -12.17 -3.27
CA THR A 69 5.30 -13.18 -3.15
C THR A 69 5.50 -13.95 -1.84
N PHE A 70 4.43 -14.18 -1.13
CA PHE A 70 4.43 -14.91 0.14
C PHE A 70 3.55 -16.15 0.04
N SER A 71 3.92 -17.25 0.67
CA SER A 71 3.15 -18.49 0.73
C SER A 71 2.54 -18.81 2.10
N GLN A 72 2.88 -18.03 3.13
CA GLN A 72 2.41 -18.24 4.51
C GLN A 72 2.07 -16.94 5.25
N TYR A 73 1.79 -15.85 4.51
CA TYR A 73 1.55 -14.57 5.12
C TYR A 73 0.05 -14.29 5.29
N TYR A 74 -0.52 -14.84 6.34
CA TYR A 74 -1.93 -14.65 6.70
C TYR A 74 -2.11 -14.49 8.21
N ALA A 75 -3.16 -13.78 8.61
CA ALA A 75 -3.60 -13.65 9.99
C ALA A 75 -5.10 -13.96 10.09
N GLU A 76 -5.49 -14.58 11.19
CA GLU A 76 -6.86 -15.03 11.42
C GLU A 76 -7.31 -14.77 12.86
N ALA A 77 -8.59 -14.54 13.08
CA ALA A 77 -9.22 -14.44 14.39
C ALA A 77 -10.55 -15.20 14.40
N GLY A 78 -10.87 -15.79 15.53
CA GLY A 78 -12.13 -16.54 15.69
C GLY A 78 -12.22 -17.19 17.07
N PRO A 79 -13.37 -17.81 17.41
CA PRO A 79 -13.60 -18.38 18.75
C PRO A 79 -12.58 -19.46 19.16
N SER A 80 -12.03 -20.22 18.19
CA SER A 80 -11.08 -21.30 18.45
C SER A 80 -9.67 -20.96 17.92
N ILE A 81 -9.44 -19.72 17.50
CA ILE A 81 -8.17 -19.29 16.94
C ILE A 81 -7.29 -18.71 18.06
N PRO A 82 -6.05 -19.18 18.22
CA PRO A 82 -5.16 -18.64 19.25
C PRO A 82 -4.77 -17.20 18.93
N ALA A 83 -4.58 -16.38 19.97
CA ALA A 83 -4.21 -14.98 19.81
C ALA A 83 -2.91 -14.76 19.01
N SER A 84 -2.00 -15.73 19.00
CA SER A 84 -0.76 -15.71 18.19
C SER A 84 -1.01 -15.76 16.68
N ALA A 85 -2.19 -16.21 16.24
CA ALA A 85 -2.60 -16.20 14.84
C ALA A 85 -3.21 -14.87 14.39
N ASN A 86 -3.64 -14.02 15.34
CA ASN A 86 -4.30 -12.76 15.03
C ASN A 86 -3.36 -11.70 14.41
N ARG A 87 -2.05 -11.89 14.53
CA ARG A 87 -1.05 -11.00 13.96
C ARG A 87 0.11 -11.77 13.40
N LYS A 88 0.52 -11.40 12.19
CA LYS A 88 1.74 -11.90 11.55
C LYS A 88 2.55 -10.71 11.04
N ASN A 89 3.85 -10.84 11.12
CA ASN A 89 4.77 -9.82 10.63
C ASN A 89 5.82 -10.44 9.72
N CYS A 90 6.30 -9.64 8.77
CA CYS A 90 7.43 -9.98 7.93
C CYS A 90 8.35 -8.79 7.79
N GLN A 91 9.64 -8.98 8.00
CA GLN A 91 10.67 -8.01 7.70
C GLN A 91 11.52 -8.52 6.54
N LEU A 92 11.61 -7.72 5.49
CA LEU A 92 12.52 -7.89 4.38
C LEU A 92 13.69 -6.94 4.56
N THR A 93 14.91 -7.47 4.45
CA THR A 93 16.16 -6.71 4.50
C THR A 93 16.82 -6.86 3.15
N VAL A 94 16.74 -5.83 2.32
CA VAL A 94 17.14 -5.85 0.90
C VAL A 94 18.42 -5.07 0.73
N GLY A 95 19.53 -5.77 0.58
CA GLY A 95 20.81 -5.15 0.21
C GLY A 95 20.78 -4.74 -1.26
N VAL A 96 21.16 -3.50 -1.54
CA VAL A 96 21.11 -2.93 -2.90
C VAL A 96 22.39 -2.21 -3.25
N ARG A 97 22.79 -2.33 -4.52
CA ARG A 97 23.81 -1.51 -5.14
C ARG A 97 23.13 -0.39 -5.91
N VAL A 98 23.42 0.85 -5.55
CA VAL A 98 22.93 2.05 -6.21
C VAL A 98 24.05 2.63 -7.07
N PRO A 99 23.87 2.83 -8.39
CA PRO A 99 24.88 3.42 -9.24
C PRO A 99 25.21 4.86 -8.85
N ALA A 100 26.46 5.28 -9.08
CA ALA A 100 26.90 6.65 -8.81
C ALA A 100 26.01 7.68 -9.52
N GLY A 101 25.68 8.77 -8.84
CA GLY A 101 24.80 9.83 -9.35
C GLY A 101 23.31 9.53 -9.27
N PHE A 102 22.91 8.43 -8.63
CA PHE A 102 21.51 8.08 -8.46
C PHE A 102 21.16 7.82 -6.99
N SER A 103 19.92 8.13 -6.64
CA SER A 103 19.22 7.67 -5.43
C SER A 103 17.90 7.03 -5.83
N PHE A 104 17.38 6.13 -5.03
CA PHE A 104 16.06 5.57 -5.23
C PHE A 104 15.23 5.54 -3.94
N GLY A 105 13.93 5.50 -4.08
CA GLY A 105 12.96 5.31 -3.01
C GLY A 105 11.76 4.51 -3.48
N ILE A 106 10.76 4.37 -2.63
CA ILE A 106 9.50 3.71 -2.96
C ILE A 106 8.47 4.80 -3.29
N ALA A 107 7.98 4.80 -4.54
CA ALA A 107 6.96 5.75 -4.99
C ALA A 107 5.57 5.34 -4.51
N ASN A 108 5.25 4.08 -4.62
CA ASN A 108 4.00 3.49 -4.12
C ASN A 108 4.16 1.99 -3.89
N VAL A 109 3.19 1.42 -3.17
CA VAL A 109 3.12 -0.01 -2.92
C VAL A 109 1.74 -0.52 -3.27
N ASP A 110 1.69 -1.55 -4.09
CA ASP A 110 0.47 -2.27 -4.40
C ASP A 110 0.40 -3.53 -3.53
N TYR A 111 -0.64 -3.60 -2.71
CA TYR A 111 -0.98 -4.77 -1.92
C TYR A 111 -2.07 -5.54 -2.64
N ARG A 112 -1.86 -6.83 -2.83
CA ARG A 112 -2.88 -7.74 -3.33
C ARG A 112 -3.03 -8.88 -2.34
N GLY A 113 -4.26 -9.16 -1.99
CA GLY A 113 -4.57 -10.17 -0.99
C GLY A 113 -6.02 -10.59 -1.03
N TYR A 114 -6.38 -11.40 -0.05
CA TYR A 114 -7.73 -11.88 0.18
C TYR A 114 -8.14 -11.61 1.63
N TYR A 115 -9.41 -11.30 1.86
CA TYR A 115 -9.96 -11.18 3.19
C TYR A 115 -11.40 -11.71 3.26
N GLN A 116 -11.75 -12.24 4.43
CA GLN A 116 -13.08 -12.62 4.82
C GLN A 116 -13.29 -12.18 6.26
N LEU A 117 -14.33 -11.41 6.53
CA LEU A 117 -14.56 -10.82 7.84
C LEU A 117 -16.05 -10.93 8.19
N ASP A 118 -16.36 -11.52 9.33
CA ASP A 118 -17.70 -11.43 9.91
C ASP A 118 -18.02 -10.01 10.35
N SER A 119 -19.30 -9.72 10.61
CA SER A 119 -19.75 -8.40 11.06
C SER A 119 -18.95 -7.92 12.27
N LYS A 120 -18.49 -6.67 12.26
CA LYS A 120 -17.69 -6.01 13.32
C LYS A 120 -16.30 -6.63 13.58
N VAL A 121 -15.88 -7.62 12.82
CA VAL A 121 -14.49 -8.09 12.82
C VAL A 121 -13.66 -7.14 11.97
N THR A 122 -12.45 -6.85 12.38
CA THR A 122 -11.56 -5.93 11.66
C THR A 122 -10.34 -6.64 11.12
N ALA A 123 -9.83 -6.17 9.98
CA ALA A 123 -8.52 -6.52 9.45
C ALA A 123 -7.72 -5.25 9.19
N ALA A 124 -6.41 -5.32 9.38
CA ALA A 124 -5.51 -4.22 9.09
C ALA A 124 -4.19 -4.74 8.52
N GLN A 125 -3.60 -3.93 7.66
CA GLN A 125 -2.27 -4.12 7.10
C GLN A 125 -1.48 -2.83 7.25
N GLN A 126 -0.19 -2.97 7.60
CA GLN A 126 0.73 -1.84 7.70
C GLN A 126 2.08 -2.27 7.16
N SER A 127 2.76 -1.36 6.44
CA SER A 127 4.16 -1.54 6.08
C SER A 127 4.93 -0.25 6.36
N ILE A 128 6.17 -0.42 6.82
CA ILE A 128 7.10 0.67 7.13
C ILE A 128 8.35 0.44 6.30
N TYR A 129 8.84 1.50 5.66
CA TYR A 129 9.99 1.50 4.77
C TYR A 129 11.03 2.48 5.28
N TYR A 130 12.27 2.03 5.38
CA TYR A 130 13.40 2.89 5.77
C TYR A 130 14.71 2.33 5.24
N PHE A 131 15.68 3.22 5.00
CA PHE A 131 17.05 2.81 4.72
C PHE A 131 17.85 2.71 6.01
N GLN A 132 18.70 1.71 6.09
CA GLN A 132 19.57 1.51 7.24
C GLN A 132 20.45 2.75 7.45
N GLY A 133 20.49 3.24 8.72
CA GLY A 133 21.23 4.44 9.08
C GLY A 133 20.50 5.77 8.80
N GLN A 134 19.28 5.73 8.25
CA GLN A 134 18.45 6.92 8.03
C GLN A 134 17.34 7.00 9.09
N LEU A 135 16.99 8.23 9.48
CA LEU A 135 15.88 8.48 10.42
C LEU A 135 14.52 8.56 9.71
N GLN A 136 14.53 8.84 8.41
CA GLN A 136 13.31 8.97 7.62
C GLN A 136 12.70 7.60 7.35
N GLN A 137 11.38 7.52 7.49
CA GLN A 137 10.61 6.34 7.15
C GLN A 137 9.31 6.72 6.45
N ALA A 138 8.83 5.86 5.57
CA ALA A 138 7.50 5.94 4.97
C ALA A 138 6.61 4.83 5.54
N THR A 139 5.32 5.09 5.68
CA THR A 139 4.36 4.13 6.21
C THR A 139 3.15 4.02 5.27
N ALA A 140 2.82 2.80 4.89
CA ALA A 140 1.59 2.45 4.19
C ALA A 140 0.64 1.72 5.14
N ARG A 141 -0.66 2.05 5.11
CA ARG A 141 -1.67 1.44 5.99
C ARG A 141 -2.98 1.23 5.25
N SER A 142 -3.64 0.13 5.58
CA SER A 142 -4.99 -0.19 5.15
C SER A 142 -5.73 -0.85 6.32
N SER A 143 -7.02 -0.55 6.47
CA SER A 143 -7.87 -1.19 7.47
C SER A 143 -9.28 -1.40 6.94
N LEU A 144 -9.91 -2.49 7.35
CA LEU A 144 -11.22 -2.94 6.92
C LEU A 144 -12.06 -3.35 8.12
N VAL A 145 -13.37 -3.17 8.00
CA VAL A 145 -14.36 -3.63 9.00
C VAL A 145 -15.38 -4.49 8.27
N GLY A 146 -15.62 -5.70 8.77
CA GLY A 146 -16.65 -6.59 8.25
C GLY A 146 -18.10 -6.09 8.51
N PRO A 147 -19.09 -6.63 7.78
CA PRO A 147 -19.00 -7.92 7.09
C PRO A 147 -18.39 -7.85 5.70
N VAL A 148 -17.51 -8.79 5.35
CA VAL A 148 -17.01 -9.04 4.01
C VAL A 148 -17.04 -10.54 3.75
N ASN A 149 -17.85 -10.95 2.79
CA ASN A 149 -18.09 -12.36 2.49
C ASN A 149 -17.09 -12.89 1.45
N GLY A 150 -15.81 -12.82 1.80
CA GLY A 150 -14.70 -13.27 0.96
C GLY A 150 -14.48 -12.42 -0.29
N ALA A 151 -13.39 -11.65 -0.32
CA ALA A 151 -13.05 -10.84 -1.48
C ALA A 151 -11.54 -10.73 -1.67
N TYR A 152 -11.12 -10.72 -2.93
CA TYR A 152 -9.78 -10.28 -3.28
C TYR A 152 -9.72 -8.77 -3.24
N TYR A 153 -8.59 -8.23 -2.76
CA TYR A 153 -8.36 -6.79 -2.74
C TYR A 153 -7.10 -6.42 -3.50
N THR A 154 -7.15 -5.24 -4.07
CA THR A 154 -5.97 -4.53 -4.55
C THR A 154 -6.01 -3.15 -3.92
N TYR A 155 -5.02 -2.83 -3.12
CA TYR A 155 -4.89 -1.54 -2.49
C TYR A 155 -3.56 -0.91 -2.90
N ARG A 156 -3.59 0.35 -3.31
CA ARG A 156 -2.40 1.13 -3.63
C ARG A 156 -2.23 2.25 -2.63
N ASP A 157 -1.08 2.31 -2.01
CA ASP A 157 -0.66 3.45 -1.21
C ASP A 157 0.39 4.27 -1.98
N THR A 158 0.16 5.58 -2.06
CA THR A 158 1.07 6.51 -2.70
C THR A 158 1.70 7.39 -1.63
N PHE A 159 3.02 7.44 -1.64
CA PHE A 159 3.78 8.30 -0.73
C PHE A 159 3.85 9.70 -1.32
N ASP A 160 3.77 10.72 -0.46
CA ASP A 160 4.08 12.09 -0.84
C ASP A 160 5.56 12.17 -1.27
N LEU A 161 5.84 12.79 -2.40
CA LEU A 161 7.22 12.98 -2.90
C LEU A 161 8.12 13.69 -1.88
N PHE A 162 7.58 14.56 -1.05
CA PHE A 162 8.30 15.25 0.02
C PHE A 162 8.62 14.37 1.24
N THR A 163 7.86 13.29 1.42
CA THR A 163 8.08 12.29 2.48
C THR A 163 8.73 11.02 1.98
N THR A 164 9.04 10.94 0.66
CA THR A 164 9.68 9.78 0.08
C THR A 164 11.04 9.53 0.73
N VAL A 165 11.20 8.36 1.30
CA VAL A 165 12.46 7.88 1.86
C VAL A 165 13.39 7.51 0.70
N LEU A 166 14.52 8.21 0.61
CA LEU A 166 15.49 8.02 -0.47
C LEU A 166 16.78 7.36 0.05
N SER A 167 17.36 6.52 -0.79
CA SER A 167 18.68 5.94 -0.52
C SER A 167 19.76 7.02 -0.49
N PRO A 168 20.90 6.77 0.17
CA PRO A 168 22.10 7.57 -0.05
C PRO A 168 22.48 7.60 -1.53
N CYS A 169 23.07 8.72 -1.99
CA CYS A 169 23.48 8.91 -3.37
C CYS A 169 24.65 7.99 -3.74
N GLY A 170 24.47 7.18 -4.78
CA GLY A 170 25.55 6.35 -5.36
C GLY A 170 26.17 5.34 -4.41
N ALA A 171 25.52 4.99 -3.32
CA ALA A 171 26.09 4.14 -2.28
C ALA A 171 25.32 2.82 -2.16
N ASN A 172 26.07 1.74 -1.86
CA ASN A 172 25.44 0.49 -1.42
C ASN A 172 24.70 0.74 -0.11
N THR A 173 23.49 0.27 -0.01
CA THR A 173 22.64 0.47 1.18
C THR A 173 21.71 -0.72 1.42
N VAL A 174 21.01 -0.70 2.54
CA VAL A 174 20.02 -1.70 2.89
C VAL A 174 18.67 -1.03 3.05
N LEU A 175 17.71 -1.44 2.22
CA LEU A 175 16.30 -1.09 2.38
C LEU A 175 15.64 -2.10 3.31
N ASN A 176 15.05 -1.61 4.38
CA ASN A 176 14.24 -2.40 5.30
C ASN A 176 12.77 -2.17 5.00
N ILE A 177 12.02 -3.25 4.86
CA ILE A 177 10.57 -3.26 4.66
C ILE A 177 9.98 -4.10 5.78
N GLN A 178 9.36 -3.46 6.75
CA GLN A 178 8.68 -4.12 7.84
C GLN A 178 7.18 -4.10 7.58
N SER A 179 6.56 -5.24 7.38
CA SER A 179 5.12 -5.35 7.19
C SER A 179 4.45 -6.19 8.28
N ASP A 180 3.19 -5.89 8.51
CA ASP A 180 2.37 -6.56 9.54
C ASP A 180 0.91 -6.59 9.05
N ILE A 181 0.28 -7.74 9.22
CA ILE A 181 -1.13 -7.95 9.01
C ILE A 181 -1.76 -8.45 10.30
N ARG A 182 -2.99 -8.03 10.55
CA ARG A 182 -3.71 -8.40 11.76
C ARG A 182 -5.21 -8.50 11.55
N THR A 183 -5.85 -9.35 12.34
CA THR A 183 -7.30 -9.46 12.48
C THR A 183 -7.68 -9.26 13.94
N ASN A 184 -8.88 -8.74 14.19
CA ASN A 184 -9.38 -8.55 15.55
C ASN A 184 -10.89 -8.74 15.58
N ASN A 185 -11.35 -9.65 16.45
CA ASN A 185 -12.76 -9.95 16.69
C ASN A 185 -13.28 -9.47 18.07
N ALA A 186 -12.60 -8.52 18.72
CA ALA A 186 -12.97 -8.02 20.05
C ALA A 186 -14.42 -7.47 20.11
N ASN A 187 -14.88 -6.85 19.01
CA ASN A 187 -16.24 -6.29 18.88
C ASN A 187 -17.29 -7.34 18.46
N ASN A 188 -16.87 -8.56 18.13
CA ASN A 188 -17.71 -9.71 17.86
C ASN A 188 -16.93 -11.00 18.18
N LYS A 189 -16.88 -11.38 19.45
CA LYS A 189 -16.09 -12.51 19.93
C LYS A 189 -16.51 -13.87 19.33
N LYS A 190 -17.70 -13.97 18.75
CA LYS A 190 -18.18 -15.16 18.05
C LYS A 190 -17.87 -15.12 16.55
N GLY A 191 -17.49 -13.98 16.03
CA GLY A 191 -17.14 -13.77 14.62
C GLY A 191 -15.73 -14.21 14.32
N SER A 192 -15.53 -14.58 13.07
CA SER A 192 -14.25 -14.99 12.49
C SER A 192 -13.75 -13.95 11.48
N GLY A 193 -12.45 -13.87 11.32
CA GLY A 193 -11.80 -13.01 10.33
C GLY A 193 -10.53 -13.64 9.82
N TYR A 194 -10.27 -13.40 8.55
CA TYR A 194 -9.08 -13.85 7.84
C TYR A 194 -8.58 -12.73 6.92
N ILE A 195 -7.29 -12.50 6.93
CA ILE A 195 -6.59 -11.66 5.95
C ILE A 195 -5.32 -12.36 5.51
N ALA A 196 -5.05 -12.40 4.22
CA ALA A 196 -3.83 -12.93 3.66
C ALA A 196 -3.20 -11.94 2.67
N THR A 197 -1.89 -11.87 2.71
CA THR A 197 -1.03 -11.40 1.62
C THR A 197 -0.32 -12.65 1.10
N ASP A 198 -1.09 -13.61 0.64
CA ASP A 198 -0.66 -14.97 0.36
C ASP A 198 -0.86 -15.29 -1.12
N SER A 199 0.01 -16.11 -1.69
CA SER A 199 -0.02 -16.54 -3.08
C SER A 199 -0.45 -17.99 -3.23
N ILE A 200 -1.53 -18.42 -2.61
CA ILE A 200 -2.17 -19.70 -3.01
C ILE A 200 -2.69 -19.58 -4.46
N ASP A 201 -3.00 -18.37 -4.85
CA ASP A 201 -3.25 -17.98 -6.24
C ASP A 201 -2.24 -16.92 -6.64
N THR A 202 -1.66 -16.99 -7.83
CA THR A 202 -0.60 -16.10 -8.38
C THR A 202 -0.91 -14.58 -8.32
N SER A 203 -2.04 -14.19 -7.74
CA SER A 203 -2.53 -12.82 -7.63
C SER A 203 -2.22 -12.13 -6.30
N LEU A 204 -1.81 -12.85 -5.25
CA LEU A 204 -1.58 -12.27 -3.92
C LEU A 204 -0.10 -11.87 -3.75
N LYS A 205 0.18 -10.57 -3.79
CA LYS A 205 1.55 -10.05 -3.78
C LYS A 205 1.64 -8.61 -3.29
N GLN A 206 2.83 -8.23 -2.87
CA GLN A 206 3.20 -6.83 -2.67
C GLN A 206 4.12 -6.40 -3.83
N ILE A 207 3.78 -5.29 -4.48
CA ILE A 207 4.58 -4.71 -5.56
C ILE A 207 5.09 -3.36 -5.09
N PHE A 208 6.40 -3.24 -4.97
CA PHE A 208 7.08 -2.00 -4.60
C PHE A 208 7.52 -1.29 -5.89
N ASN A 209 6.83 -0.23 -6.25
CA ASN A 209 7.22 0.60 -7.39
C ASN A 209 8.32 1.56 -6.95
N LEU A 210 9.45 1.54 -7.66
CA LEU A 210 10.63 2.31 -7.33
C LEU A 210 10.58 3.68 -8.00
N HIS A 211 11.06 4.69 -7.28
CA HIS A 211 11.27 6.04 -7.78
C HIS A 211 12.77 6.33 -7.83
N TRP A 212 13.26 6.75 -8.98
CA TRP A 212 14.65 7.08 -9.21
C TRP A 212 14.83 8.59 -9.38
N GLN A 213 15.89 9.12 -8.81
CA GLN A 213 16.31 10.50 -9.03
C GLN A 213 17.81 10.60 -9.17
N THR A 214 18.27 11.60 -9.94
CA THR A 214 19.69 11.96 -9.97
C THR A 214 20.07 12.72 -8.71
N CYS A 215 21.27 12.46 -8.23
CA CYS A 215 21.83 13.13 -7.05
C CYS A 215 23.31 13.44 -7.27
N ARG A 216 23.89 14.32 -6.45
CA ARG A 216 25.30 14.73 -6.49
C ARG A 216 25.98 14.48 -5.16
#